data_acf3bf201406e4fd712a812cbc3f8d3f
#
_entry.id   acf3bf201406e4fd712a812cbc3f8d3f
#
_cell.length_a   1.000
_cell.length_b   1.000
_cell.length_c   1.000
_cell.angle_alpha   90.00
_cell.angle_beta   90.00
_cell.angle_gamma   90.00
#
_symmetry.space_group_name_H-M   'P 1'
#
loop_
_entity.id
_entity.type
_entity.pdbx_description
1 polymer ?
#
loop_
_entity_poly.entity_id
_entity_poly.type
_entity_poly.pdbx_seq_one_letter_code
_entity_poly.pdbx_strand_id
1 'polypeptide(L)'
;MRNSRFWAMRSIALTALVVVLATGIHEVVGASEKAPAVGSPAPDFTLNSQEGQPVSLRDYRGKWVVLYFYPKDFTSGCTEEAHNFQRDLAQYERKNAVILGVSVDSADSHQKFCTKEGLNFKLLADTEHKVSEEYGSIMNLGIKKLSARHTFLLNPDGVIVREYMSVDTAKHSQEVLAALSELQQRLGVKVAERMRKRHGISDGGAV
;
A
#
# COMPACT_ATOMS: atom_id res chain seq x y z
N MET A 1 16.73 67.99 61.04
CA MET A 1 16.45 67.04 62.12
C MET A 1 15.83 65.83 61.46
N ARG A 2 16.59 64.77 61.14
CA ARG A 2 16.67 63.49 61.86
C ARG A 2 15.36 62.80 61.97
N ASN A 3 15.08 61.69 61.37
CA ASN A 3 15.53 60.31 61.55
C ASN A 3 14.79 59.43 60.53
N SER A 4 15.45 58.64 59.70
CA SER A 4 15.88 57.27 59.90
C SER A 4 14.80 56.32 60.47
N ARG A 5 14.49 55.28 59.75
CA ARG A 5 14.53 53.88 60.20
C ARG A 5 13.61 52.98 59.39
N PHE A 6 14.28 52.09 58.73
CA PHE A 6 14.33 50.63 58.90
C PHE A 6 13.17 49.87 58.24
N TRP A 7 13.51 49.21 57.13
CA TRP A 7 13.65 47.79 56.94
C TRP A 7 12.43 46.94 57.39
N ALA A 8 11.80 46.34 56.45
CA ALA A 8 11.43 44.92 56.53
C ALA A 8 11.25 44.35 55.11
N MET A 9 12.26 43.60 54.70
CA MET A 9 12.16 42.66 53.61
C MET A 9 11.13 41.59 53.97
N ARG A 10 10.12 41.44 53.13
CA ARG A 10 9.32 40.21 53.10
C ARG A 10 9.41 39.63 51.71
N SER A 11 10.27 38.65 51.61
CA SER A 11 10.38 37.73 50.47
C SER A 11 8.99 37.05 50.28
N ILE A 12 8.33 37.37 49.21
CA ILE A 12 7.23 36.56 48.71
C ILE A 12 7.83 35.61 47.69
N ALA A 13 8.00 34.37 48.12
CA ALA A 13 8.33 33.28 47.25
C ALA A 13 7.18 33.05 46.27
N LEU A 14 7.37 33.42 45.02
CA LEU A 14 6.50 33.07 43.94
C LEU A 14 6.73 31.61 43.58
N THR A 15 5.94 30.70 44.12
CA THR A 15 5.86 29.32 43.62
C THR A 15 5.23 29.33 42.25
N ALA A 16 6.05 29.27 41.22
CA ALA A 16 5.58 29.04 39.86
C ALA A 16 5.06 27.59 39.76
N LEU A 17 3.75 27.46 39.77
CA LEU A 17 3.07 26.19 39.43
C LEU A 17 3.23 25.93 37.93
N VAL A 18 4.20 25.10 37.57
CA VAL A 18 4.35 24.60 36.21
C VAL A 18 3.22 23.57 35.99
N VAL A 19 2.11 24.00 35.40
CA VAL A 19 1.10 23.12 34.85
C VAL A 19 1.67 22.57 33.55
N VAL A 20 2.22 21.37 33.58
CA VAL A 20 2.55 20.60 32.40
C VAL A 20 1.21 20.13 31.79
N LEU A 21 0.68 20.93 30.88
CA LEU A 21 -0.34 20.47 29.96
C LEU A 21 0.29 19.40 29.05
N ALA A 22 0.05 18.14 29.38
CA ALA A 22 0.30 17.03 28.49
C ALA A 22 -0.68 17.16 27.30
N THR A 23 -0.37 18.04 26.36
CA THR A 23 -0.99 18.03 25.05
C THR A 23 -0.49 16.77 24.36
N GLY A 24 -1.35 15.75 24.28
CA GLY A 24 -1.12 14.61 23.44
C GLY A 24 -0.88 15.10 22.02
N ILE A 25 0.38 15.07 21.62
CA ILE A 25 0.77 15.25 20.23
C ILE A 25 0.22 14.01 19.54
N HIS A 26 -0.99 14.12 18.98
CA HIS A 26 -1.39 13.24 17.90
C HIS A 26 -0.46 13.60 16.76
N GLU A 27 0.56 12.76 16.54
CA GLU A 27 1.28 12.79 15.28
C GLU A 27 0.24 12.60 14.19
N VAL A 28 -0.11 13.70 13.54
CA VAL A 28 -0.73 13.65 12.23
C VAL A 28 0.34 13.05 11.34
N VAL A 29 0.25 11.74 11.12
CA VAL A 29 1.05 11.06 10.10
C VAL A 29 0.67 11.75 8.80
N GLY A 30 1.47 12.72 8.40
CA GLY A 30 1.35 13.40 7.12
C GLY A 30 1.39 12.34 6.03
N ALA A 31 0.48 12.41 5.06
CA ALA A 31 0.49 11.54 3.91
C ALA A 31 1.93 11.48 3.34
N SER A 32 2.48 10.29 3.25
CA SER A 32 3.85 10.08 2.79
C SER A 32 3.90 10.41 1.31
N GLU A 33 4.64 11.46 0.90
CA GLU A 33 4.95 11.71 -0.50
C GLU A 33 5.83 10.60 -1.11
N LYS A 34 6.29 9.68 -0.27
CA LYS A 34 7.17 8.58 -0.65
C LYS A 34 6.42 7.25 -0.57
N ALA A 35 6.55 6.46 -1.62
CA ALA A 35 6.01 5.10 -1.65
C ALA A 35 6.49 4.27 -0.44
N PRO A 36 5.65 3.39 0.12
CA PRO A 36 6.04 2.47 1.17
C PRO A 36 7.13 1.52 0.67
N ALA A 37 8.16 1.31 1.50
CA ALA A 37 9.36 0.58 1.09
C ALA A 37 9.10 -0.93 0.89
N VAL A 38 9.84 -1.54 -0.02
CA VAL A 38 9.92 -3.01 -0.13
C VAL A 38 10.43 -3.59 1.20
N GLY A 39 9.74 -4.61 1.69
CA GLY A 39 9.98 -5.23 3.00
C GLY A 39 9.11 -4.68 4.14
N SER A 40 8.40 -3.57 3.94
CA SER A 40 7.44 -3.03 4.91
C SER A 40 6.05 -3.65 4.75
N PRO A 41 5.23 -3.67 5.81
CA PRO A 41 3.80 -3.92 5.67
C PRO A 41 3.15 -2.91 4.72
N ALA A 42 2.30 -3.38 3.83
CA ALA A 42 1.50 -2.52 2.97
C ALA A 42 0.50 -1.72 3.84
N PRO A 43 0.38 -0.40 3.64
CA PRO A 43 -0.66 0.40 4.26
C PRO A 43 -2.04 -0.24 4.01
N ASP A 44 -2.83 -0.39 5.08
CA ASP A 44 -4.15 -0.99 4.96
C ASP A 44 -5.19 0.07 4.56
N PHE A 45 -6.16 -0.34 3.77
CA PHE A 45 -7.22 0.54 3.31
C PHE A 45 -8.54 -0.20 3.15
N THR A 46 -9.61 0.57 3.03
CA THR A 46 -10.92 0.08 2.58
C THR A 46 -11.46 1.06 1.55
N LEU A 47 -11.72 0.56 0.33
CA LEU A 47 -12.29 1.32 -0.79
C LEU A 47 -13.50 0.58 -1.36
N ASN A 48 -14.42 1.31 -1.98
CA ASN A 48 -15.53 0.70 -2.70
C ASN A 48 -15.07 0.12 -4.03
N SER A 49 -15.50 -1.09 -4.32
CA SER A 49 -15.31 -1.73 -5.62
C SER A 49 -16.27 -1.17 -6.68
N GLN A 50 -16.10 -1.62 -7.94
CA GLN A 50 -17.03 -1.34 -9.05
C GLN A 50 -18.47 -1.79 -8.78
N GLU A 51 -18.71 -2.71 -7.83
CA GLU A 51 -20.04 -3.13 -7.41
C GLU A 51 -20.59 -2.27 -6.26
N GLY A 52 -19.86 -1.22 -5.84
CA GLY A 52 -20.23 -0.37 -4.69
C GLY A 52 -20.06 -1.04 -3.34
N GLN A 53 -19.38 -2.19 -3.28
CA GLN A 53 -19.13 -2.92 -2.04
C GLN A 53 -17.77 -2.55 -1.46
N PRO A 54 -17.64 -2.39 -0.12
CA PRO A 54 -16.37 -2.14 0.51
C PRO A 54 -15.45 -3.35 0.37
N VAL A 55 -14.19 -3.06 0.02
CA VAL A 55 -13.10 -4.03 -0.12
C VAL A 55 -11.93 -3.54 0.73
N SER A 56 -11.49 -4.35 1.67
CA SER A 56 -10.32 -4.07 2.50
C SER A 56 -9.12 -4.87 2.04
N LEU A 57 -7.94 -4.27 2.05
CA LEU A 57 -6.71 -4.98 1.69
C LEU A 57 -6.46 -6.19 2.61
N ARG A 58 -6.83 -6.07 3.89
CA ARG A 58 -6.73 -7.16 4.88
C ARG A 58 -7.54 -8.41 4.53
N ASP A 59 -8.59 -8.29 3.72
CA ASP A 59 -9.44 -9.43 3.32
C ASP A 59 -8.68 -10.41 2.40
N TYR A 60 -7.53 -9.98 1.90
CA TYR A 60 -6.67 -10.78 1.03
C TYR A 60 -5.46 -11.38 1.75
N ARG A 61 -5.42 -11.37 3.09
CA ARG A 61 -4.39 -12.12 3.83
C ARG A 61 -4.42 -13.60 3.45
N GLY A 62 -3.26 -14.21 3.31
CA GLY A 62 -3.11 -15.57 2.78
C GLY A 62 -3.04 -15.68 1.26
N LYS A 63 -3.25 -14.57 0.53
CA LYS A 63 -3.10 -14.48 -0.93
C LYS A 63 -1.97 -13.53 -1.31
N TRP A 64 -1.41 -13.75 -2.46
CA TRP A 64 -0.60 -12.73 -3.13
C TRP A 64 -1.51 -11.66 -3.69
N VAL A 65 -1.08 -10.39 -3.64
CA VAL A 65 -1.86 -9.27 -4.16
C VAL A 65 -1.01 -8.49 -5.15
N VAL A 66 -1.54 -8.32 -6.35
CA VAL A 66 -1.05 -7.34 -7.34
C VAL A 66 -1.92 -6.10 -7.16
N LEU A 67 -1.39 -5.12 -6.45
CA LEU A 67 -2.05 -3.83 -6.23
C LEU A 67 -1.48 -2.83 -7.24
N TYR A 68 -2.25 -2.51 -8.29
CA TYR A 68 -1.80 -1.57 -9.31
C TYR A 68 -2.63 -0.29 -9.29
N PHE A 69 -1.95 0.84 -9.32
CA PHE A 69 -2.52 2.16 -9.46
C PHE A 69 -2.45 2.58 -10.93
N TYR A 70 -3.50 3.22 -11.43
CA TYR A 70 -3.56 3.68 -12.80
C TYR A 70 -4.28 5.04 -12.89
N PRO A 71 -3.91 5.90 -13.89
CA PRO A 71 -4.41 7.25 -13.96
C PRO A 71 -5.91 7.41 -14.12
N LYS A 72 -6.54 6.65 -15.05
CA LYS A 72 -7.93 6.92 -15.39
C LYS A 72 -8.56 5.83 -16.26
N ASP A 73 -9.82 5.49 -15.95
CA ASP A 73 -10.67 4.62 -16.78
C ASP A 73 -10.76 5.13 -18.23
N PHE A 74 -10.96 4.23 -19.15
CA PHE A 74 -11.21 4.48 -20.59
C PHE A 74 -10.05 5.16 -21.33
N THR A 75 -8.88 5.36 -20.74
CA THR A 75 -7.70 5.81 -21.47
C THR A 75 -6.97 4.65 -22.12
N SER A 76 -6.35 4.86 -23.29
CA SER A 76 -5.76 3.77 -24.08
C SER A 76 -4.76 2.93 -23.31
N GLY A 77 -3.79 3.55 -22.61
CA GLY A 77 -2.78 2.82 -21.84
C GLY A 77 -3.36 2.07 -20.62
N CYS A 78 -4.39 2.63 -19.95
CA CYS A 78 -5.02 1.93 -18.82
C CYS A 78 -5.89 0.76 -19.30
N THR A 79 -6.56 0.91 -20.44
CA THR A 79 -7.33 -0.17 -21.07
C THR A 79 -6.40 -1.30 -21.53
N GLU A 80 -5.27 -0.98 -22.15
CA GLU A 80 -4.27 -1.98 -22.55
C GLU A 80 -3.74 -2.75 -21.34
N GLU A 81 -3.37 -2.06 -20.26
CA GLU A 81 -2.88 -2.68 -19.03
C GLU A 81 -3.93 -3.59 -18.40
N ALA A 82 -5.18 -3.11 -18.29
CA ALA A 82 -6.30 -3.89 -17.75
C ALA A 82 -6.59 -5.14 -18.60
N HIS A 83 -6.56 -5.03 -19.92
CA HIS A 83 -6.72 -6.19 -20.83
C HIS A 83 -5.59 -7.20 -20.67
N ASN A 84 -4.35 -6.75 -20.48
CA ASN A 84 -3.23 -7.65 -20.26
C ASN A 84 -3.36 -8.39 -18.92
N PHE A 85 -3.78 -7.73 -17.86
CA PHE A 85 -4.11 -8.37 -16.60
C PHE A 85 -5.30 -9.33 -16.73
N GLN A 86 -6.35 -8.96 -17.46
CA GLN A 86 -7.51 -9.82 -17.72
C GLN A 86 -7.14 -11.06 -18.52
N ARG A 87 -6.34 -10.93 -19.57
CA ARG A 87 -5.82 -12.06 -20.37
C ARG A 87 -5.09 -13.08 -19.50
N ASP A 88 -4.32 -12.59 -18.54
CA ASP A 88 -3.45 -13.41 -17.71
C ASP A 88 -4.09 -13.80 -16.36
N LEU A 89 -5.33 -13.38 -16.08
CA LEU A 89 -6.02 -13.53 -14.79
C LEU A 89 -6.00 -14.97 -14.27
N ALA A 90 -6.31 -15.95 -15.12
CA ALA A 90 -6.28 -17.36 -14.74
C ALA A 90 -4.89 -17.85 -14.31
N GLN A 91 -3.82 -17.22 -14.79
CA GLN A 91 -2.45 -17.55 -14.34
C GLN A 91 -2.19 -17.01 -12.94
N TYR A 92 -2.67 -15.80 -12.64
CA TYR A 92 -2.61 -15.22 -11.29
C TYR A 92 -3.39 -16.06 -10.28
N GLU A 93 -4.62 -16.45 -10.62
CA GLU A 93 -5.47 -17.29 -9.77
C GLU A 93 -4.82 -18.63 -9.43
N ARG A 94 -4.23 -19.33 -10.42
CA ARG A 94 -3.48 -20.57 -10.18
C ARG A 94 -2.27 -20.40 -9.24
N LYS A 95 -1.78 -19.18 -9.13
CA LYS A 95 -0.68 -18.81 -8.21
C LYS A 95 -1.19 -18.27 -6.87
N ASN A 96 -2.47 -18.46 -6.54
CA ASN A 96 -3.10 -17.89 -5.36
C ASN A 96 -2.88 -16.36 -5.27
N ALA A 97 -2.96 -15.66 -6.39
CA ALA A 97 -2.79 -14.22 -6.48
C ALA A 97 -4.09 -13.55 -6.96
N VAL A 98 -4.37 -12.37 -6.44
CA VAL A 98 -5.46 -11.50 -6.84
C VAL A 98 -4.93 -10.22 -7.42
N ILE A 99 -5.71 -9.61 -8.32
CA ILE A 99 -5.41 -8.31 -8.92
C ILE A 99 -6.41 -7.30 -8.37
N LEU A 100 -5.90 -6.19 -7.86
CA LEU A 100 -6.67 -5.04 -7.39
C LEU A 100 -6.17 -3.80 -8.12
N GLY A 101 -7.04 -3.19 -8.93
CA GLY A 101 -6.75 -1.91 -9.58
C GLY A 101 -7.29 -0.76 -8.74
N VAL A 102 -6.54 0.33 -8.64
CA VAL A 102 -6.94 1.53 -7.90
C VAL A 102 -6.80 2.75 -8.79
N SER A 103 -7.84 3.54 -8.89
CA SER A 103 -7.78 4.89 -9.47
C SER A 103 -8.68 5.86 -8.71
N VAL A 104 -8.57 7.13 -9.06
CA VAL A 104 -9.40 8.19 -8.47
C VAL A 104 -10.79 8.30 -9.11
N ASP A 105 -11.10 7.43 -10.06
CA ASP A 105 -12.42 7.36 -10.67
C ASP A 105 -13.47 6.82 -9.68
N SER A 106 -14.75 7.10 -9.94
CA SER A 106 -15.85 6.62 -9.11
C SER A 106 -16.16 5.13 -9.33
N ALA A 107 -16.83 4.50 -8.37
CA ALA A 107 -17.30 3.12 -8.52
C ALA A 107 -18.20 2.94 -9.76
N ASP A 108 -19.04 3.93 -10.08
CA ASP A 108 -19.88 3.92 -11.28
C ASP A 108 -19.05 3.95 -12.58
N SER A 109 -17.94 4.70 -12.59
CA SER A 109 -17.00 4.72 -13.71
C SER A 109 -16.35 3.34 -13.87
N HIS A 110 -15.85 2.79 -12.77
CA HIS A 110 -15.27 1.44 -12.75
C HIS A 110 -16.24 0.36 -13.22
N GLN A 111 -17.51 0.44 -12.79
CA GLN A 111 -18.54 -0.52 -13.24
C GLN A 111 -18.71 -0.48 -14.76
N LYS A 112 -18.82 0.73 -15.32
CA LYS A 112 -18.95 0.93 -16.77
C LYS A 112 -17.70 0.45 -17.51
N PHE A 113 -16.51 0.72 -16.95
CA PHE A 113 -15.23 0.29 -17.52
C PHE A 113 -15.11 -1.23 -17.50
N CYS A 114 -15.36 -1.89 -16.36
CA CYS A 114 -15.34 -3.34 -16.25
C CYS A 114 -16.33 -4.00 -17.21
N THR A 115 -17.55 -3.48 -17.30
CA THR A 115 -18.59 -4.02 -18.19
C THR A 115 -18.18 -3.91 -19.66
N LYS A 116 -17.68 -2.71 -20.06
CA LYS A 116 -17.29 -2.46 -21.45
C LYS A 116 -16.08 -3.30 -21.87
N GLU A 117 -15.09 -3.42 -20.99
CA GLU A 117 -13.81 -4.06 -21.31
C GLU A 117 -13.74 -5.54 -20.86
N GLY A 118 -14.82 -6.07 -20.27
CA GLY A 118 -14.90 -7.48 -19.85
C GLY A 118 -13.94 -7.84 -18.71
N LEU A 119 -13.72 -6.93 -17.76
CA LEU A 119 -12.80 -7.13 -16.65
C LEU A 119 -13.47 -7.91 -15.50
N ASN A 120 -12.81 -8.97 -15.02
CA ASN A 120 -13.32 -9.87 -13.97
C ASN A 120 -12.51 -9.80 -12.67
N PHE A 121 -11.70 -8.78 -12.49
CA PHE A 121 -11.02 -8.49 -11.22
C PHE A 121 -11.54 -7.16 -10.62
N LYS A 122 -11.14 -6.85 -9.39
CA LYS A 122 -11.66 -5.68 -8.68
C LYS A 122 -10.97 -4.39 -9.10
N LEU A 123 -11.77 -3.37 -9.38
CA LEU A 123 -11.34 -1.98 -9.47
C LEU A 123 -11.89 -1.21 -8.27
N LEU A 124 -11.05 -0.41 -7.62
CA LEU A 124 -11.33 0.23 -6.35
C LEU A 124 -11.27 1.75 -6.48
N ALA A 125 -12.31 2.42 -6.03
CA ALA A 125 -12.55 3.85 -6.21
C ALA A 125 -11.91 4.67 -5.06
N ASP A 126 -10.74 5.26 -5.29
CA ASP A 126 -10.04 6.17 -4.37
C ASP A 126 -10.37 7.64 -4.70
N THR A 127 -11.66 7.99 -4.67
CA THR A 127 -12.14 9.33 -5.06
C THR A 127 -11.62 10.46 -4.16
N GLU A 128 -11.17 10.13 -2.96
CA GLU A 128 -10.58 11.07 -2.00
C GLU A 128 -9.05 11.15 -2.13
N HIS A 129 -8.42 10.37 -3.01
CA HIS A 129 -6.99 10.30 -3.28
C HIS A 129 -6.12 9.78 -2.11
N LYS A 130 -6.73 9.40 -1.01
CA LYS A 130 -6.04 9.05 0.24
C LYS A 130 -5.09 7.84 0.07
N VAL A 131 -5.61 6.79 -0.55
CA VAL A 131 -4.82 5.56 -0.74
C VAL A 131 -3.71 5.79 -1.76
N SER A 132 -4.01 6.51 -2.85
CA SER A 132 -3.00 6.89 -3.84
C SER A 132 -1.89 7.77 -3.24
N GLU A 133 -2.22 8.69 -2.33
CA GLU A 133 -1.25 9.52 -1.61
C GLU A 133 -0.43 8.67 -0.63
N GLU A 134 -1.05 7.78 0.14
CA GLU A 134 -0.38 6.93 1.12
C GLU A 134 0.62 5.95 0.47
N TYR A 135 0.31 5.51 -0.76
CA TYR A 135 1.21 4.67 -1.56
C TYR A 135 2.21 5.46 -2.41
N GLY A 136 2.27 6.80 -2.27
CA GLY A 136 3.11 7.63 -3.12
C GLY A 136 2.79 7.49 -4.61
N SER A 137 1.55 7.10 -4.91
CA SER A 137 1.05 6.80 -6.26
C SER A 137 0.09 7.88 -6.74
N ILE A 138 0.46 9.16 -6.54
CA ILE A 138 -0.32 10.31 -6.93
C ILE A 138 0.47 11.22 -7.87
N MET A 139 -0.19 11.67 -8.94
CA MET A 139 0.30 12.73 -9.83
C MET A 139 -0.49 14.00 -9.58
N ASN A 140 0.19 15.06 -9.20
CA ASN A 140 -0.41 16.38 -9.03
C ASN A 140 -0.24 17.19 -10.34
N LEU A 141 -1.34 17.40 -11.04
CA LEU A 141 -1.40 18.16 -12.30
C LEU A 141 -1.98 19.57 -12.08
N GLY A 142 -1.71 20.20 -10.96
CA GLY A 142 -2.24 21.49 -10.56
C GLY A 142 -3.65 21.38 -10.02
N ILE A 143 -4.67 21.64 -10.86
CA ILE A 143 -6.09 21.57 -10.46
C ILE A 143 -6.66 20.14 -10.41
N LYS A 144 -5.92 19.14 -10.88
CA LYS A 144 -6.33 17.74 -10.91
C LYS A 144 -5.27 16.87 -10.29
N LYS A 145 -5.72 15.88 -9.50
CA LYS A 145 -4.90 14.77 -9.03
C LYS A 145 -5.35 13.50 -9.74
N LEU A 146 -4.41 12.68 -10.15
CA LEU A 146 -4.64 11.35 -10.74
C LEU A 146 -3.72 10.37 -10.06
N SER A 147 -4.10 9.08 -10.03
CA SER A 147 -3.15 8.05 -9.61
C SER A 147 -2.00 7.96 -10.60
N ALA A 148 -0.79 7.78 -10.10
CA ALA A 148 0.37 7.43 -10.91
C ALA A 148 0.27 5.96 -11.35
N ARG A 149 1.05 5.56 -12.37
CA ARG A 149 1.08 4.17 -12.81
C ARG A 149 2.16 3.40 -12.05
N HIS A 150 1.79 2.94 -10.86
CA HIS A 150 2.66 2.17 -9.97
C HIS A 150 2.01 0.84 -9.63
N THR A 151 2.83 -0.17 -9.38
CA THR A 151 2.32 -1.49 -8.94
C THR A 151 3.14 -2.00 -7.77
N PHE A 152 2.46 -2.56 -6.80
CA PHE A 152 3.03 -3.21 -5.62
C PHE A 152 2.62 -4.68 -5.62
N LEU A 153 3.61 -5.58 -5.49
CA LEU A 153 3.37 -6.99 -5.29
C LEU A 153 3.51 -7.30 -3.80
N LEU A 154 2.43 -7.80 -3.21
CA LEU A 154 2.36 -8.14 -1.80
C LEU A 154 2.37 -9.66 -1.62
N ASN A 155 3.09 -10.12 -0.60
CA ASN A 155 3.06 -11.51 -0.19
C ASN A 155 1.81 -11.84 0.66
N PRO A 156 1.54 -13.12 0.99
CA PRO A 156 0.38 -13.52 1.81
C PRO A 156 0.31 -12.89 3.20
N ASP A 157 1.44 -12.42 3.74
CA ASP A 157 1.50 -11.70 5.01
C ASP A 157 1.16 -10.19 4.84
N GLY A 158 0.90 -9.75 3.62
CA GLY A 158 0.61 -8.35 3.26
C GLY A 158 1.83 -7.44 3.34
N VAL A 159 3.02 -8.00 3.13
CA VAL A 159 4.28 -7.26 3.05
C VAL A 159 4.57 -6.97 1.58
N ILE A 160 4.99 -5.75 1.27
CA ILE A 160 5.43 -5.38 -0.07
C ILE A 160 6.74 -6.10 -0.38
N VAL A 161 6.78 -6.89 -1.43
CA VAL A 161 7.96 -7.67 -1.81
C VAL A 161 8.58 -7.20 -3.12
N ARG A 162 7.86 -6.42 -3.89
CA ARG A 162 8.34 -5.74 -5.10
C ARG A 162 7.48 -4.53 -5.42
N GLU A 163 8.09 -3.51 -6.01
CA GLU A 163 7.44 -2.32 -6.52
C GLU A 163 7.83 -2.04 -7.97
N TYR A 164 6.93 -1.44 -8.74
CA TYR A 164 7.13 -0.98 -10.11
C TYR A 164 6.68 0.48 -10.18
N MET A 165 7.64 1.40 -10.23
CA MET A 165 7.38 2.84 -10.26
C MET A 165 7.38 3.41 -11.69
N SER A 166 7.66 2.57 -12.67
CA SER A 166 7.56 2.87 -14.10
C SER A 166 7.11 1.60 -14.82
N VAL A 167 6.04 1.68 -15.57
CA VAL A 167 5.33 0.53 -16.15
C VAL A 167 5.19 0.67 -17.66
N ASP A 168 5.61 -0.34 -18.39
CA ASP A 168 5.27 -0.57 -19.80
C ASP A 168 3.96 -1.37 -19.86
N THR A 169 2.84 -0.74 -20.21
CA THR A 169 1.52 -1.34 -20.18
C THR A 169 1.41 -2.61 -21.02
N ALA A 170 2.16 -2.71 -22.11
CA ALA A 170 2.16 -3.86 -23.00
C ALA A 170 2.78 -5.13 -22.37
N LYS A 171 3.74 -4.98 -21.45
CA LYS A 171 4.52 -6.09 -20.88
C LYS A 171 4.25 -6.33 -19.40
N HIS A 172 3.65 -5.36 -18.73
CA HIS A 172 3.59 -5.29 -17.28
C HIS A 172 3.00 -6.55 -16.62
N SER A 173 1.87 -7.05 -17.12
CA SER A 173 1.26 -8.27 -16.56
C SER A 173 2.22 -9.46 -16.57
N GLN A 174 2.96 -9.65 -17.66
CA GLN A 174 3.93 -10.76 -17.76
C GLN A 174 5.15 -10.56 -16.85
N GLU A 175 5.62 -9.32 -16.69
CA GLU A 175 6.71 -8.98 -15.77
C GLU A 175 6.32 -9.27 -14.31
N VAL A 176 5.09 -8.92 -13.92
CA VAL A 176 4.57 -9.22 -12.58
C VAL A 176 4.39 -10.71 -12.36
N LEU A 177 3.87 -11.47 -13.36
CA LEU A 177 3.76 -12.92 -13.31
C LEU A 177 5.11 -13.63 -13.15
N ALA A 178 6.13 -13.17 -13.87
CA ALA A 178 7.48 -13.71 -13.77
C ALA A 178 8.05 -13.48 -12.36
N ALA A 179 7.92 -12.26 -11.84
CA ALA A 179 8.34 -11.91 -10.50
C ALA A 179 7.62 -12.71 -9.41
N LEU A 180 6.30 -12.88 -9.55
CA LEU A 180 5.49 -13.68 -8.65
C LEU A 180 5.98 -15.14 -8.60
N SER A 181 6.27 -15.72 -9.77
CA SER A 181 6.79 -17.09 -9.89
C SER A 181 8.15 -17.25 -9.19
N GLU A 182 9.07 -16.33 -9.43
CA GLU A 182 10.39 -16.29 -8.80
C GLU A 182 10.28 -16.19 -7.27
N LEU A 183 9.45 -15.29 -6.76
CA LEU A 183 9.27 -15.08 -5.33
C LEU A 183 8.64 -16.28 -4.64
N GLN A 184 7.66 -16.94 -5.28
CA GLN A 184 7.05 -18.16 -4.77
C GLN A 184 8.05 -19.32 -4.68
N GLN A 185 8.90 -19.49 -5.70
CA GLN A 185 9.96 -20.50 -5.70
C GLN A 185 10.96 -20.24 -4.55
N ARG A 186 11.43 -19.00 -4.39
CA ARG A 186 12.35 -18.62 -3.31
C ARG A 186 11.76 -18.87 -1.92
N LEU A 187 10.48 -18.61 -1.72
CA LEU A 187 9.78 -18.90 -0.46
C LEU A 187 9.67 -20.40 -0.22
N GLY A 188 9.33 -21.18 -1.23
CA GLY A 188 9.28 -22.64 -1.15
C GLY A 188 10.61 -23.24 -0.72
N VAL A 189 11.71 -22.79 -1.32
CA VAL A 189 13.08 -23.24 -0.96
C VAL A 189 13.39 -22.92 0.51
N LYS A 190 13.14 -21.67 0.94
CA LYS A 190 13.38 -21.26 2.35
C LYS A 190 12.58 -22.06 3.36
N VAL A 191 11.31 -22.38 3.04
CA VAL A 191 10.45 -23.20 3.91
C VAL A 191 11.00 -24.63 3.99
N ALA A 192 11.38 -25.22 2.87
CA ALA A 192 11.97 -26.56 2.81
C ALA A 192 13.29 -26.66 3.62
N GLU A 193 14.18 -25.67 3.50
CA GLU A 193 15.41 -25.57 4.29
C GLU A 193 15.14 -25.47 5.80
N ARG A 194 14.16 -24.63 6.20
CA ARG A 194 13.76 -24.51 7.62
C ARG A 194 13.22 -25.82 8.17
N MET A 195 12.42 -26.53 7.38
CA MET A 195 11.88 -27.84 7.79
C MET A 195 12.98 -28.87 7.93
N ARG A 196 13.95 -28.95 7.01
CA ARG A 196 15.12 -29.85 7.12
C ARG A 196 15.91 -29.56 8.41
N LYS A 197 16.21 -28.29 8.68
CA LYS A 197 16.92 -27.90 9.92
C LYS A 197 16.16 -28.27 11.19
N ARG A 198 14.83 -28.15 11.20
CA ARG A 198 14.01 -28.51 12.37
C ARG A 198 13.95 -30.01 12.62
N HIS A 199 14.01 -30.84 11.59
CA HIS A 199 13.91 -32.29 11.66
C HIS A 199 15.26 -32.99 11.66
N GLY A 200 16.38 -32.26 11.71
CA GLY A 200 17.73 -32.84 11.81
C GLY A 200 18.12 -33.68 10.60
N ILE A 201 17.48 -33.51 9.44
CA ILE A 201 17.82 -34.26 8.23
C ILE A 201 19.09 -33.61 7.65
N SER A 202 20.25 -34.11 8.05
CA SER A 202 21.50 -33.82 7.36
C SER A 202 21.51 -34.57 6.03
N ASP A 203 22.02 -33.94 4.98
CA ASP A 203 22.32 -34.64 3.74
C ASP A 203 23.42 -35.67 4.06
N GLY A 204 22.98 -36.93 4.30
CA GLY A 204 23.90 -38.03 4.47
C GLY A 204 24.70 -38.17 3.20
N GLY A 205 26.00 -37.89 3.29
CA GLY A 205 26.92 -38.03 2.18
C GLY A 205 26.80 -39.44 1.63
N ALA A 206 26.45 -39.52 0.35
CA ALA A 206 26.72 -40.68 -0.44
C ALA A 206 28.24 -40.68 -0.71
N VAL A 207 28.91 -41.62 -0.09
CA VAL A 207 30.28 -42.04 -0.40
C VAL A 207 30.24 -42.92 -1.66
#